data_11858d4e6b8967ca2407310088c9de0f
#
_entry.id   11858d4e6b8967ca2407310088c9de0f
#
_cell.length_a   1.000
_cell.length_b   1.000
_cell.length_c   1.000
_cell.angle_alpha   90.00
_cell.angle_beta   90.00
_cell.angle_gamma   90.00
#
_symmetry.space_group_name_H-M   'P 1'
#
loop_
_entity.id
_entity.type
_entity.pdbx_description
1 polymer ?
#
loop_
_entity_poly.entity_id
_entity_poly.type
_entity_poly.pdbx_seq_one_letter_code
_entity_poly.pdbx_strand_id
1 'polypeptide(L)'
;MKHIRITILLLLVSLGVSSQTLQQGRNYFNQGDYEKAKPIMLKYLKQQPNDANRNYWYGACCMETGESHLALPYLEKAAAKSILKAYMYMGYYYMELEDYQQAISAFEEYVNKISKDKQQHNEQTEARFTAIADSLKVLFRMIRNTNRVCFIDSFVVKKSDIFETYILGESAGTIMSSSDFFGDSSDGEIFLPETENQVYYCRMAADSLFHLYTRFKSFDNWDDETPLPGLESTGSVRYPFIMNDGVTVYFASDGNESMGGLDLYVSRFNTQTGRFLKPEHLAMPFNSEANDYLYVIDETNNLGWFATDRRQPEGYVCVYVFIPNENRQVYNYEGGDTLAIHRAARLMSVSESQTNMREVRDARQRLTILTYNVTENNEKGTFSFLIDDFTEYHDLSDFKNNEAAQQFTRWQELKHKYQTDSARLQQQRDEYSQASAQQKAAMKDELLKLEDETLEEERRIAKMENDIRTTEINYLNR
;
A
#
# COMPACT_ATOMS: atom_id res chain seq x y z
N MET A 1 66.93 -21.89 -69.33
CA MET A 1 66.02 -22.41 -68.28
C MET A 1 66.47 -21.86 -66.96
N LYS A 2 65.73 -20.82 -66.50
CA LYS A 2 66.02 -20.06 -65.27
C LYS A 2 65.11 -20.59 -64.18
N HIS A 3 65.67 -21.15 -63.09
CA HIS A 3 64.90 -21.50 -61.90
C HIS A 3 64.68 -20.32 -61.06
N ILE A 4 63.43 -19.93 -60.88
CA ILE A 4 62.97 -18.89 -59.93
C ILE A 4 62.72 -19.60 -58.60
N ARG A 5 63.58 -19.32 -57.61
CA ARG A 5 63.35 -19.71 -56.21
C ARG A 5 62.45 -18.69 -55.55
N ILE A 6 61.23 -19.12 -55.23
CA ILE A 6 60.30 -18.28 -54.41
C ILE A 6 60.66 -18.60 -52.95
N THR A 7 61.18 -17.59 -52.25
CA THR A 7 61.44 -17.63 -50.81
C THR A 7 60.13 -17.11 -50.15
N ILE A 8 59.36 -17.98 -49.54
CA ILE A 8 58.21 -17.64 -48.72
C ILE A 8 58.73 -17.12 -47.37
N LEU A 9 58.66 -15.83 -47.14
CA LEU A 9 58.91 -15.17 -45.86
C LEU A 9 57.68 -15.32 -44.98
N LEU A 10 57.68 -16.29 -44.07
CA LEU A 10 56.70 -16.45 -43.01
C LEU A 10 56.86 -15.30 -42.00
N LEU A 11 56.06 -14.26 -42.13
CA LEU A 11 55.88 -13.21 -41.10
C LEU A 11 55.08 -13.86 -39.94
N LEU A 12 55.75 -14.30 -38.90
CA LEU A 12 55.19 -14.61 -37.61
C LEU A 12 54.80 -13.27 -36.96
N VAL A 13 53.54 -12.84 -37.18
CA VAL A 13 52.92 -11.83 -36.34
C VAL A 13 52.66 -12.48 -34.99
N SER A 14 53.61 -12.35 -34.10
CA SER A 14 53.40 -12.63 -32.66
C SER A 14 52.41 -11.56 -32.16
N LEU A 15 51.12 -11.87 -32.15
CA LEU A 15 50.16 -11.17 -31.32
C LEU A 15 50.64 -11.35 -29.87
N GLY A 16 51.40 -10.39 -29.41
CA GLY A 16 51.76 -10.28 -28.00
C GLY A 16 50.49 -10.07 -27.21
N VAL A 17 49.90 -11.19 -26.76
CA VAL A 17 48.87 -11.14 -25.72
C VAL A 17 49.57 -10.56 -24.49
N SER A 18 49.51 -9.25 -24.34
CA SER A 18 50.01 -8.56 -23.16
C SER A 18 49.28 -9.18 -21.97
N SER A 19 50.02 -10.02 -21.22
CA SER A 19 49.44 -10.65 -20.02
C SER A 19 49.08 -9.57 -19.03
N GLN A 20 47.77 -9.30 -18.91
CA GLN A 20 47.27 -8.31 -17.97
C GLN A 20 47.79 -8.65 -16.56
N THR A 21 48.39 -7.65 -15.90
CA THR A 21 48.98 -7.76 -14.58
C THR A 21 47.97 -7.59 -13.47
N LEU A 22 48.25 -8.11 -12.29
CA LEU A 22 47.41 -7.87 -11.11
C LEU A 22 47.25 -6.38 -10.84
N GLN A 23 48.30 -5.57 -11.10
CA GLN A 23 48.23 -4.13 -10.93
C GLN A 23 47.24 -3.46 -11.90
N GLN A 24 47.17 -3.92 -13.14
CA GLN A 24 46.16 -3.47 -14.09
C GLN A 24 44.73 -3.83 -13.62
N GLY A 25 44.54 -5.05 -13.10
CA GLY A 25 43.30 -5.45 -12.50
C GLY A 25 42.87 -4.56 -11.32
N ARG A 26 43.82 -4.22 -10.45
CA ARG A 26 43.58 -3.28 -9.34
C ARG A 26 43.20 -1.86 -9.83
N ASN A 27 43.88 -1.38 -10.90
CA ASN A 27 43.57 -0.09 -11.47
C ASN A 27 42.17 -0.06 -12.05
N TYR A 28 41.75 -1.07 -12.80
CA TYR A 28 40.36 -1.20 -13.26
C TYR A 28 39.37 -1.26 -12.11
N PHE A 29 39.66 -2.08 -11.08
CA PHE A 29 38.82 -2.16 -9.90
C PHE A 29 38.64 -0.81 -9.20
N ASN A 30 39.74 -0.07 -9.00
CA ASN A 30 39.69 1.26 -8.36
C ASN A 30 39.02 2.34 -9.21
N GLN A 31 38.95 2.14 -10.54
CA GLN A 31 38.25 3.01 -11.49
C GLN A 31 36.77 2.66 -11.65
N GLY A 32 36.29 1.56 -10.98
CA GLY A 32 34.94 1.06 -11.13
C GLY A 32 34.70 0.25 -12.41
N ASP A 33 35.75 -0.06 -13.19
CA ASP A 33 35.64 -0.90 -14.40
C ASP A 33 35.72 -2.39 -14.02
N TYR A 34 34.68 -2.85 -13.32
CA TYR A 34 34.64 -4.18 -12.73
C TYR A 34 34.58 -5.28 -13.78
N GLU A 35 33.99 -5.04 -14.94
CA GLU A 35 33.95 -5.99 -16.05
C GLU A 35 35.37 -6.32 -16.56
N LYS A 36 36.25 -5.33 -16.65
CA LYS A 36 37.64 -5.55 -17.04
C LYS A 36 38.49 -6.09 -15.87
N ALA A 37 38.17 -5.68 -14.65
CA ALA A 37 38.88 -6.16 -13.46
C ALA A 37 38.65 -7.65 -13.19
N LYS A 38 37.41 -8.11 -13.29
CA LYS A 38 36.94 -9.44 -12.90
C LYS A 38 37.74 -10.60 -13.50
N PRO A 39 37.95 -10.72 -14.83
CA PRO A 39 38.72 -11.81 -15.42
C PRO A 39 40.17 -11.82 -14.94
N ILE A 40 40.76 -10.63 -14.70
CA ILE A 40 42.11 -10.51 -14.16
C ILE A 40 42.12 -10.99 -12.71
N MET A 41 41.20 -10.55 -11.89
CA MET A 41 41.10 -10.98 -10.48
C MET A 41 40.90 -12.49 -10.36
N LEU A 42 40.04 -13.08 -11.19
CA LEU A 42 39.85 -14.54 -11.24
C LEU A 42 41.13 -15.29 -11.61
N LYS A 43 41.86 -14.79 -12.61
CA LYS A 43 43.16 -15.41 -13.02
C LYS A 43 44.14 -15.45 -11.85
N TYR A 44 44.29 -14.35 -11.12
CA TYR A 44 45.22 -14.28 -9.99
C TYR A 44 44.70 -15.00 -8.74
N LEU A 45 43.38 -15.02 -8.53
CA LEU A 45 42.77 -15.83 -7.46
C LEU A 45 43.03 -17.31 -7.66
N LYS A 46 42.95 -17.85 -8.88
CA LYS A 46 43.27 -19.26 -9.19
C LYS A 46 44.72 -19.62 -8.85
N GLN A 47 45.64 -18.66 -8.91
CA GLN A 47 47.04 -18.88 -8.53
C GLN A 47 47.26 -18.95 -7.01
N GLN A 48 46.46 -18.18 -6.25
CA GLN A 48 46.48 -18.14 -4.79
C GLN A 48 45.07 -18.12 -4.21
N PRO A 49 44.38 -19.27 -4.14
CA PRO A 49 42.97 -19.35 -3.77
C PRO A 49 42.65 -18.91 -2.32
N ASN A 50 43.65 -18.88 -1.46
CA ASN A 50 43.51 -18.52 -0.04
C ASN A 50 43.97 -17.09 0.28
N ASP A 51 44.40 -16.32 -0.73
CA ASP A 51 44.78 -14.92 -0.53
C ASP A 51 43.53 -14.07 -0.27
N ALA A 52 43.49 -13.38 0.87
CA ALA A 52 42.33 -12.62 1.32
C ALA A 52 41.96 -11.48 0.38
N ASN A 53 42.97 -10.73 -0.10
CA ASN A 53 42.71 -9.58 -0.99
C ASN A 53 42.21 -10.03 -2.35
N ARG A 54 42.74 -11.15 -2.90
CA ARG A 54 42.27 -11.67 -4.19
C ARG A 54 40.83 -12.20 -4.10
N ASN A 55 40.49 -12.86 -2.99
CA ASN A 55 39.13 -13.27 -2.72
C ASN A 55 38.22 -12.04 -2.62
N TYR A 56 38.62 -11.01 -1.88
CA TYR A 56 37.87 -9.76 -1.78
C TYR A 56 37.63 -9.10 -3.16
N TRP A 57 38.70 -8.88 -3.95
CA TRP A 57 38.55 -8.22 -5.25
C TRP A 57 37.68 -9.01 -6.22
N TYR A 58 37.80 -10.33 -6.25
CA TYR A 58 36.95 -11.14 -7.12
C TYR A 58 35.50 -11.18 -6.63
N GLY A 59 35.28 -11.38 -5.33
CA GLY A 59 33.93 -11.34 -4.75
C GLY A 59 33.23 -9.99 -4.96
N ALA A 60 33.95 -8.87 -4.75
CA ALA A 60 33.43 -7.54 -5.01
C ALA A 60 33.13 -7.33 -6.51
N CYS A 61 34.01 -7.80 -7.44
CA CYS A 61 33.67 -7.75 -8.86
C CYS A 61 32.42 -8.56 -9.21
N CYS A 62 32.18 -9.71 -8.58
CA CYS A 62 30.97 -10.48 -8.80
C CYS A 62 29.72 -9.71 -8.36
N MET A 63 29.78 -9.02 -7.22
CA MET A 63 28.68 -8.13 -6.78
C MET A 63 28.40 -7.02 -7.80
N GLU A 64 29.43 -6.31 -8.21
CA GLU A 64 29.32 -5.12 -9.08
C GLU A 64 28.98 -5.45 -10.55
N THR A 65 29.15 -6.71 -10.98
CA THR A 65 28.84 -7.17 -12.35
C THR A 65 27.54 -7.98 -12.43
N GLY A 66 26.69 -7.95 -11.37
CA GLY A 66 25.39 -8.65 -11.35
C GLY A 66 25.47 -10.17 -11.19
N GLU A 67 26.66 -10.71 -10.83
CA GLU A 67 26.84 -12.14 -10.53
C GLU A 67 26.97 -12.36 -9.01
N SER A 68 26.16 -11.66 -8.22
CA SER A 68 26.17 -11.67 -6.76
C SER A 68 26.09 -13.08 -6.17
N HIS A 69 25.36 -13.99 -6.82
CA HIS A 69 25.23 -15.41 -6.42
C HIS A 69 26.58 -16.15 -6.32
N LEU A 70 27.64 -15.67 -6.98
CA LEU A 70 29.00 -16.23 -6.90
C LEU A 70 29.86 -15.58 -5.80
N ALA A 71 29.44 -14.41 -5.27
CA ALA A 71 30.31 -13.55 -4.46
C ALA A 71 30.59 -14.11 -3.05
N LEU A 72 29.56 -14.64 -2.38
CA LEU A 72 29.59 -14.95 -0.95
C LEU A 72 30.78 -15.81 -0.50
N PRO A 73 31.08 -16.96 -1.13
CA PRO A 73 32.19 -17.80 -0.67
C PRO A 73 33.57 -17.13 -0.71
N TYR A 74 33.74 -16.15 -1.58
CA TYR A 74 34.97 -15.36 -1.69
C TYR A 74 35.00 -14.23 -0.67
N LEU A 75 33.88 -13.56 -0.47
CA LEU A 75 33.75 -12.50 0.53
C LEU A 75 33.93 -13.07 1.94
N GLU A 76 33.38 -14.24 2.26
CA GLU A 76 33.56 -14.90 3.55
C GLU A 76 35.04 -15.25 3.81
N LYS A 77 35.77 -15.77 2.81
CA LYS A 77 37.23 -16.04 2.95
C LYS A 77 38.02 -14.77 3.18
N ALA A 78 37.63 -13.68 2.55
CA ALA A 78 38.23 -12.37 2.76
C ALA A 78 37.92 -11.80 4.15
N ALA A 79 36.66 -11.88 4.58
CA ALA A 79 36.18 -11.44 5.88
C ALA A 79 36.83 -12.19 7.03
N ALA A 80 37.01 -13.53 6.91
CA ALA A 80 37.73 -14.37 7.86
C ALA A 80 39.18 -13.95 8.09
N LYS A 81 39.77 -13.20 7.15
CA LYS A 81 41.10 -12.60 7.24
C LYS A 81 41.07 -11.10 7.50
N SER A 82 39.96 -10.62 8.03
CA SER A 82 39.74 -9.22 8.46
C SER A 82 39.85 -8.18 7.32
N ILE A 83 39.50 -8.54 6.09
CA ILE A 83 39.32 -7.55 5.03
C ILE A 83 38.02 -6.81 5.28
N LEU A 84 38.10 -5.55 5.73
CA LEU A 84 36.95 -4.72 6.19
C LEU A 84 35.84 -4.61 5.14
N LYS A 85 36.19 -4.24 3.92
CA LYS A 85 35.21 -4.06 2.85
C LYS A 85 34.50 -5.34 2.43
N ALA A 86 34.99 -6.52 2.81
CA ALA A 86 34.31 -7.78 2.57
C ALA A 86 32.98 -7.84 3.36
N TYR A 87 32.97 -7.39 4.62
CA TYR A 87 31.74 -7.31 5.43
C TYR A 87 30.71 -6.36 4.82
N MET A 88 31.14 -5.22 4.28
CA MET A 88 30.27 -4.29 3.58
C MET A 88 29.57 -4.96 2.38
N TYR A 89 30.34 -5.68 1.54
CA TYR A 89 29.77 -6.39 0.39
C TYR A 89 28.90 -7.58 0.80
N MET A 90 29.22 -8.26 1.89
CA MET A 90 28.35 -9.29 2.46
C MET A 90 27.02 -8.69 2.93
N GLY A 91 27.04 -7.51 3.54
CA GLY A 91 25.81 -6.78 3.91
C GLY A 91 24.91 -6.52 2.70
N TYR A 92 25.47 -5.99 1.63
CA TYR A 92 24.71 -5.78 0.37
C TYR A 92 24.24 -7.09 -0.26
N TYR A 93 25.05 -8.14 -0.24
CA TYR A 93 24.66 -9.47 -0.71
C TYR A 93 23.42 -10.00 0.02
N TYR A 94 23.42 -9.93 1.34
CA TYR A 94 22.29 -10.40 2.13
C TYR A 94 21.06 -9.50 1.99
N MET A 95 21.24 -8.18 1.72
CA MET A 95 20.13 -7.30 1.34
C MET A 95 19.46 -7.74 0.03
N GLU A 96 20.24 -8.10 -1.00
CA GLU A 96 19.70 -8.62 -2.26
C GLU A 96 18.88 -9.91 -2.07
N LEU A 97 19.27 -10.73 -1.09
CA LEU A 97 18.54 -11.96 -0.74
C LEU A 97 17.38 -11.73 0.26
N GLU A 98 17.17 -10.48 0.69
CA GLU A 98 16.21 -10.14 1.74
C GLU A 98 16.46 -10.84 3.09
N ASP A 99 17.68 -11.36 3.29
CA ASP A 99 18.12 -11.88 4.60
C ASP A 99 18.62 -10.71 5.47
N TYR A 100 17.66 -9.94 5.97
CA TYR A 100 17.96 -8.72 6.72
C TYR A 100 18.74 -8.99 8.01
N GLN A 101 18.55 -10.15 8.63
CA GLN A 101 19.28 -10.51 9.84
C GLN A 101 20.79 -10.64 9.56
N GLN A 102 21.16 -11.32 8.50
CA GLN A 102 22.56 -11.45 8.10
C GLN A 102 23.12 -10.12 7.57
N ALA A 103 22.30 -9.36 6.84
CA ALA A 103 22.71 -8.03 6.35
C ALA A 103 23.05 -7.08 7.51
N ILE A 104 22.20 -6.98 8.53
CA ILE A 104 22.44 -6.21 9.75
C ILE A 104 23.73 -6.65 10.41
N SER A 105 23.90 -7.96 10.63
CA SER A 105 25.08 -8.52 11.26
C SER A 105 26.37 -8.17 10.51
N ALA A 106 26.34 -8.23 9.19
CA ALA A 106 27.49 -7.90 8.34
C ALA A 106 27.84 -6.40 8.39
N PHE A 107 26.84 -5.50 8.33
CA PHE A 107 27.08 -4.06 8.44
C PHE A 107 27.54 -3.63 9.85
N GLU A 108 26.97 -4.21 10.90
CA GLU A 108 27.43 -3.95 12.27
C GLU A 108 28.88 -4.40 12.49
N GLU A 109 29.26 -5.56 11.94
CA GLU A 109 30.63 -6.02 12.01
C GLU A 109 31.59 -5.12 11.19
N TYR A 110 31.13 -4.61 10.03
CA TYR A 110 31.87 -3.60 9.26
C TYR A 110 32.09 -2.32 10.08
N VAL A 111 31.05 -1.77 10.69
CA VAL A 111 31.09 -0.57 11.53
C VAL A 111 32.02 -0.79 12.74
N ASN A 112 31.86 -1.90 13.46
CA ASN A 112 32.69 -2.24 14.62
C ASN A 112 34.19 -2.38 14.28
N LYS A 113 34.51 -2.86 13.08
CA LYS A 113 35.91 -2.98 12.64
C LYS A 113 36.47 -1.66 12.12
N ILE A 114 35.71 -0.89 11.36
CA ILE A 114 36.19 0.39 10.84
C ILE A 114 36.41 1.42 11.95
N SER A 115 35.56 1.45 12.99
CA SER A 115 35.73 2.33 14.14
C SER A 115 37.03 2.07 14.94
N LYS A 116 37.55 0.83 14.87
CA LYS A 116 38.79 0.42 15.54
C LYS A 116 40.04 0.56 14.67
N ASP A 117 39.89 0.75 13.36
CA ASP A 117 41.00 0.85 12.43
C ASP A 117 41.48 2.31 12.28
N LYS A 118 42.56 2.63 12.98
CA LYS A 118 43.13 3.99 12.97
C LYS A 118 43.54 4.52 11.59
N GLN A 119 43.74 3.64 10.61
CA GLN A 119 44.19 4.03 9.25
C GLN A 119 43.01 4.18 8.29
N GLN A 120 41.93 3.43 8.46
CA GLN A 120 40.76 3.42 7.60
C GLN A 120 39.52 4.05 8.23
N HIS A 121 39.60 4.47 9.49
CA HIS A 121 38.51 5.13 10.19
C HIS A 121 38.09 6.40 9.46
N ASN A 122 36.79 6.51 9.19
CA ASN A 122 36.16 7.66 8.58
C ASN A 122 34.76 7.83 9.22
N GLU A 123 34.58 8.88 9.98
CA GLU A 123 33.36 9.17 10.72
C GLU A 123 32.13 9.21 9.81
N GLN A 124 32.23 9.77 8.61
CA GLN A 124 31.12 9.85 7.67
C GLN A 124 30.74 8.44 7.14
N THR A 125 31.74 7.59 6.88
CA THR A 125 31.49 6.20 6.48
C THR A 125 30.87 5.38 7.62
N GLU A 126 31.38 5.54 8.83
CA GLU A 126 30.85 4.90 10.02
C GLU A 126 29.39 5.29 10.25
N ALA A 127 29.08 6.60 10.26
CA ALA A 127 27.72 7.12 10.43
C ALA A 127 26.77 6.59 9.34
N ARG A 128 27.22 6.56 8.08
CA ARG A 128 26.42 6.04 6.96
C ARG A 128 26.03 4.56 7.16
N PHE A 129 26.99 3.70 7.50
CA PHE A 129 26.70 2.26 7.64
C PHE A 129 25.98 1.94 8.94
N THR A 130 26.15 2.73 10.00
CA THR A 130 25.32 2.68 11.20
C THR A 130 23.87 3.00 10.84
N ALA A 131 23.61 4.08 10.10
CA ALA A 131 22.27 4.44 9.68
C ALA A 131 21.63 3.34 8.79
N ILE A 132 22.39 2.71 7.88
CA ILE A 132 21.90 1.59 7.08
C ILE A 132 21.50 0.41 7.99
N ALA A 133 22.37 0.03 8.92
CA ALA A 133 22.08 -1.08 9.84
C ALA A 133 20.85 -0.79 10.72
N ASP A 134 20.70 0.43 11.20
CA ASP A 134 19.56 0.83 12.03
C ASP A 134 18.25 0.85 11.22
N SER A 135 18.27 1.35 9.99
CA SER A 135 17.11 1.29 9.07
C SER A 135 16.71 -0.16 8.78
N LEU A 136 17.68 -1.05 8.55
CA LEU A 136 17.41 -2.48 8.34
C LEU A 136 16.83 -3.16 9.59
N LYS A 137 17.23 -2.76 10.79
CA LYS A 137 16.63 -3.27 12.04
C LYS A 137 15.16 -2.88 12.14
N VAL A 138 14.82 -1.64 11.79
CA VAL A 138 13.43 -1.18 11.76
C VAL A 138 12.65 -2.01 10.74
N LEU A 139 13.13 -2.10 9.50
CA LEU A 139 12.50 -2.88 8.42
C LEU A 139 12.30 -4.34 8.83
N PHE A 140 13.33 -5.00 9.36
CA PHE A 140 13.27 -6.40 9.79
C PHE A 140 12.25 -6.60 10.92
N ARG A 141 12.22 -5.69 11.91
CA ARG A 141 11.21 -5.70 12.97
C ARG A 141 9.80 -5.60 12.39
N MET A 142 9.58 -4.74 11.39
CA MET A 142 8.27 -4.57 10.75
C MET A 142 7.85 -5.82 9.97
N ILE A 143 8.77 -6.42 9.21
CA ILE A 143 8.52 -7.67 8.47
C ILE A 143 8.18 -8.81 9.44
N ARG A 144 8.91 -8.97 10.53
CA ARG A 144 8.61 -10.01 11.54
C ARG A 144 7.25 -9.83 12.19
N ASN A 145 6.75 -8.60 12.27
CA ASN A 145 5.45 -8.24 12.83
C ASN A 145 4.37 -8.05 11.77
N THR A 146 4.56 -8.57 10.55
CA THR A 146 3.59 -8.45 9.47
C THR A 146 2.22 -8.97 9.88
N ASN A 147 1.20 -8.13 9.74
CA ASN A 147 -0.17 -8.49 10.03
C ASN A 147 -0.73 -9.42 8.95
N ARG A 148 -1.47 -10.43 9.37
CA ARG A 148 -2.29 -11.25 8.48
C ARG A 148 -3.61 -10.55 8.27
N VAL A 149 -3.77 -9.93 7.12
CA VAL A 149 -4.96 -9.15 6.75
C VAL A 149 -5.50 -9.69 5.45
N CYS A 150 -6.80 -9.82 5.33
CA CYS A 150 -7.47 -10.19 4.09
C CYS A 150 -7.86 -8.93 3.32
N PHE A 151 -7.16 -8.62 2.25
CA PHE A 151 -7.52 -7.54 1.33
C PHE A 151 -8.52 -8.04 0.31
N ILE A 152 -9.58 -7.28 0.08
CA ILE A 152 -10.67 -7.68 -0.81
C ILE A 152 -10.62 -6.97 -2.15
N ASP A 153 -10.11 -5.70 -2.16
CA ASP A 153 -10.04 -4.88 -3.36
C ASP A 153 -8.94 -3.81 -3.25
N SER A 154 -8.65 -3.14 -4.38
CA SER A 154 -7.73 -2.00 -4.42
C SER A 154 -8.03 -1.09 -5.62
N PHE A 155 -7.87 0.24 -5.43
CA PHE A 155 -8.15 1.26 -6.44
C PHE A 155 -6.98 2.23 -6.55
N VAL A 156 -6.50 2.50 -7.76
CA VAL A 156 -5.49 3.53 -8.00
C VAL A 156 -6.21 4.82 -8.40
N VAL A 157 -6.03 5.87 -7.62
CA VAL A 157 -6.70 7.15 -7.79
C VAL A 157 -5.71 8.30 -7.69
N LYS A 158 -6.09 9.50 -8.13
CA LYS A 158 -5.31 10.69 -7.84
C LYS A 158 -5.34 10.97 -6.34
N LYS A 159 -4.25 11.46 -5.80
CA LYS A 159 -4.18 11.82 -4.37
C LYS A 159 -5.20 12.88 -3.97
N SER A 160 -5.58 13.78 -4.92
CA SER A 160 -6.66 14.75 -4.72
C SER A 160 -8.02 14.12 -4.44
N ASP A 161 -8.26 12.94 -5.01
CA ASP A 161 -9.57 12.27 -5.02
C ASP A 161 -9.64 11.17 -3.91
N ILE A 162 -8.68 11.19 -2.98
CA ILE A 162 -8.53 10.15 -1.95
C ILE A 162 -9.78 10.01 -1.08
N PHE A 163 -10.37 11.11 -0.63
CA PHE A 163 -11.53 11.09 0.27
C PHE A 163 -12.78 10.53 -0.39
N GLU A 164 -12.98 10.79 -1.68
CA GLU A 164 -14.11 10.29 -2.45
C GLU A 164 -14.06 8.76 -2.64
N THR A 165 -12.87 8.17 -2.49
CA THR A 165 -12.66 6.73 -2.65
C THR A 165 -13.01 5.93 -1.38
N TYR A 166 -13.07 6.61 -0.22
CA TYR A 166 -13.44 5.99 1.05
C TYR A 166 -14.97 5.99 1.20
N ILE A 167 -15.58 4.90 0.80
CA ILE A 167 -17.03 4.72 0.88
C ILE A 167 -17.36 4.19 2.26
N LEU A 168 -17.80 5.07 3.15
CA LEU A 168 -18.06 4.78 4.56
C LEU A 168 -19.58 4.79 4.83
N GLY A 169 -20.03 3.89 5.71
CA GLY A 169 -21.37 3.95 6.25
C GLY A 169 -21.55 5.14 7.20
N GLU A 170 -22.78 5.59 7.38
CA GLU A 170 -23.11 6.75 8.25
C GLU A 170 -22.49 6.61 9.65
N SER A 171 -22.54 5.40 10.23
CA SER A 171 -21.98 5.12 11.55
C SER A 171 -20.45 5.18 11.63
N ALA A 172 -19.75 5.18 10.51
CA ALA A 172 -18.28 5.29 10.49
C ALA A 172 -17.80 6.75 10.49
N GLY A 173 -18.72 7.72 10.38
CA GLY A 173 -18.39 9.13 10.27
C GLY A 173 -17.95 9.53 8.87
N THR A 174 -17.43 10.75 8.75
CA THR A 174 -17.06 11.35 7.47
C THR A 174 -15.62 11.85 7.49
N ILE A 175 -14.91 11.64 6.39
CA ILE A 175 -13.56 12.15 6.15
C ILE A 175 -13.59 13.15 5.00
N MET A 176 -12.87 14.26 5.12
CA MET A 176 -12.82 15.29 4.09
C MET A 176 -11.58 16.18 4.24
N SER A 177 -11.39 17.12 3.31
CA SER A 177 -10.38 18.14 3.45
C SER A 177 -10.78 19.20 4.48
N SER A 178 -9.81 19.86 5.12
CA SER A 178 -10.07 20.99 6.01
C SER A 178 -10.76 22.14 5.29
N SER A 179 -10.38 22.40 4.03
CA SER A 179 -10.99 23.46 3.21
C SER A 179 -12.47 23.22 2.93
N ASP A 180 -12.86 21.97 2.70
CA ASP A 180 -14.29 21.65 2.46
C ASP A 180 -15.13 21.82 3.70
N PHE A 181 -14.59 21.50 4.87
CA PHE A 181 -15.31 21.61 6.14
C PHE A 181 -15.40 23.06 6.65
N PHE A 182 -14.26 23.77 6.69
CA PHE A 182 -14.22 25.13 7.23
C PHE A 182 -14.64 26.20 6.20
N GLY A 183 -14.70 25.85 4.91
CA GLY A 183 -15.05 26.80 3.83
C GLY A 183 -13.96 27.85 3.58
N ASP A 184 -12.72 27.55 3.89
CA ASP A 184 -11.57 28.44 3.75
C ASP A 184 -10.42 27.75 2.98
N SER A 185 -9.23 28.33 2.96
CA SER A 185 -8.05 27.77 2.29
C SER A 185 -7.15 26.98 3.23
N SER A 186 -7.68 26.44 4.34
CA SER A 186 -6.89 25.65 5.26
C SER A 186 -6.46 24.34 4.65
N ASP A 187 -5.17 24.00 4.82
CA ASP A 187 -4.63 22.70 4.44
C ASP A 187 -4.79 21.72 5.60
N GLY A 188 -5.06 20.47 5.31
CA GLY A 188 -5.19 19.40 6.29
C GLY A 188 -6.40 18.50 6.02
N GLU A 189 -6.54 17.53 6.88
CA GLU A 189 -7.57 16.49 6.82
C GLU A 189 -8.44 16.50 8.07
N ILE A 190 -9.70 16.17 7.88
CA ILE A 190 -10.73 16.13 8.93
C ILE A 190 -11.33 14.75 9.03
N PHE A 191 -11.63 14.36 10.26
CA PHE A 191 -12.57 13.31 10.59
C PHE A 191 -13.71 13.87 11.45
N LEU A 192 -14.93 13.67 10.99
CA LEU A 192 -16.17 14.03 11.67
C LEU A 192 -16.90 12.73 12.07
N PRO A 193 -16.97 12.35 13.35
CA PRO A 193 -17.77 11.20 13.80
C PRO A 193 -19.25 11.34 13.48
N GLU A 194 -20.00 10.22 13.45
CA GLU A 194 -21.46 10.18 13.22
C GLU A 194 -22.24 11.17 14.11
N THR A 195 -21.80 11.37 15.34
CA THR A 195 -22.49 12.26 16.29
C THR A 195 -22.40 13.74 15.93
N GLU A 196 -21.50 14.14 15.03
CA GLU A 196 -21.26 15.51 14.56
C GLU A 196 -21.10 16.57 15.66
N ASN A 197 -20.85 16.13 16.90
CA ASN A 197 -20.65 17.01 18.05
C ASN A 197 -19.19 17.29 18.40
N GLN A 198 -18.28 16.64 17.69
CA GLN A 198 -16.84 16.80 17.83
C GLN A 198 -16.18 16.58 16.46
N VAL A 199 -15.16 17.38 16.15
CA VAL A 199 -14.37 17.24 14.94
C VAL A 199 -12.89 17.05 15.30
N TYR A 200 -12.23 16.16 14.58
CA TYR A 200 -10.78 15.91 14.69
C TYR A 200 -10.12 16.29 13.37
N TYR A 201 -9.04 17.04 13.44
CA TYR A 201 -8.38 17.53 12.23
C TYR A 201 -6.90 17.78 12.44
N CYS A 202 -6.15 17.86 11.35
CA CYS A 202 -4.80 18.34 11.40
C CYS A 202 -4.68 19.77 10.87
N ARG A 203 -3.76 20.53 11.43
CA ARG A 203 -3.43 21.89 11.00
C ARG A 203 -1.94 22.15 11.15
N MET A 204 -1.40 22.92 10.23
CA MET A 204 -0.02 23.39 10.30
C MET A 204 0.13 24.40 11.45
N ALA A 205 1.07 24.13 12.35
CA ALA A 205 1.39 25.00 13.48
C ALA A 205 2.57 25.94 13.15
N ALA A 206 2.98 26.74 14.14
CA ALA A 206 4.06 27.74 13.99
C ALA A 206 5.45 27.12 13.72
N ASP A 207 5.64 25.85 14.06
CA ASP A 207 6.85 25.05 13.78
C ASP A 207 6.89 24.49 12.36
N SER A 208 5.91 24.82 11.52
CA SER A 208 5.74 24.31 10.16
C SER A 208 5.44 22.80 10.08
N LEU A 209 5.00 22.19 11.17
CA LEU A 209 4.55 20.81 11.23
C LEU A 209 3.04 20.76 11.39
N PHE A 210 2.43 19.70 10.90
CA PHE A 210 1.01 19.41 11.16
C PHE A 210 0.86 18.75 12.53
N HIS A 211 -0.11 19.24 13.30
CA HIS A 211 -0.51 18.65 14.57
C HIS A 211 -1.99 18.37 14.59
N LEU A 212 -2.42 17.44 15.44
CA LEU A 212 -3.82 17.08 15.60
C LEU A 212 -4.52 17.94 16.63
N TYR A 213 -5.70 18.40 16.25
CA TYR A 213 -6.59 19.22 17.07
C TYR A 213 -8.00 18.63 17.08
N THR A 214 -8.80 19.09 18.05
CA THR A 214 -10.22 18.80 18.14
C THR A 214 -10.98 20.05 18.50
N ARG A 215 -12.25 20.12 18.07
CA ARG A 215 -13.24 21.09 18.52
C ARG A 215 -14.50 20.36 18.90
N PHE A 216 -15.17 20.85 19.93
CA PHE A 216 -16.50 20.40 20.30
C PHE A 216 -17.56 21.36 19.75
N LYS A 217 -18.73 20.84 19.42
CA LYS A 217 -19.86 21.63 18.99
C LYS A 217 -20.78 21.90 20.15
N SER A 218 -20.94 23.17 20.54
CA SER A 218 -21.86 23.63 21.56
C SER A 218 -23.03 24.35 20.88
N PHE A 219 -24.20 23.71 20.83
CA PHE A 219 -25.35 24.17 20.04
C PHE A 219 -24.96 24.25 18.54
N ASP A 220 -24.97 25.44 17.94
CA ASP A 220 -24.63 25.66 16.53
C ASP A 220 -23.19 26.17 16.29
N ASN A 221 -22.40 26.31 17.36
CA ASN A 221 -21.06 26.88 17.29
C ASN A 221 -19.98 25.83 17.66
N TRP A 222 -18.85 25.90 16.99
CA TRP A 222 -17.66 25.17 17.37
C TRP A 222 -16.87 25.94 18.44
N ASP A 223 -16.49 25.24 19.52
CA ASP A 223 -15.64 25.79 20.58
C ASP A 223 -14.21 26.08 20.07
N ASP A 224 -13.37 26.66 20.90
CA ASP A 224 -11.95 26.86 20.60
C ASP A 224 -11.24 25.53 20.35
N GLU A 225 -10.26 25.55 19.45
CA GLU A 225 -9.47 24.37 19.16
C GLU A 225 -8.62 23.92 20.35
N THR A 226 -8.55 22.61 20.52
CA THR A 226 -7.75 21.98 21.58
C THR A 226 -6.81 20.95 20.95
N PRO A 227 -5.48 20.99 21.24
CA PRO A 227 -4.56 19.98 20.74
C PRO A 227 -4.86 18.61 21.37
N LEU A 228 -4.58 17.52 20.64
CA LEU A 228 -4.69 16.16 21.17
C LEU A 228 -3.42 15.79 21.95
N PRO A 229 -3.47 15.78 23.29
CA PRO A 229 -2.27 15.62 24.10
C PRO A 229 -1.77 14.17 24.10
N GLY A 230 -0.48 13.96 23.92
CA GLY A 230 0.15 12.64 23.88
C GLY A 230 0.47 12.14 22.47
N LEU A 231 0.04 12.90 21.45
CA LEU A 231 0.32 12.58 20.05
C LEU A 231 1.40 13.50 19.45
N GLU A 232 2.17 14.16 20.29
CA GLU A 232 3.27 15.02 19.86
C GLU A 232 4.35 14.16 19.16
N SER A 233 4.82 14.61 18.01
CA SER A 233 5.83 13.93 17.19
C SER A 233 6.95 14.88 16.81
N THR A 234 8.09 14.36 16.39
CA THR A 234 9.19 15.14 15.79
C THR A 234 8.94 15.51 14.34
N GLY A 235 7.89 14.94 13.73
CA GLY A 235 7.40 15.23 12.40
C GLY A 235 5.92 15.61 12.41
N SER A 236 5.36 15.78 11.24
CA SER A 236 3.95 16.07 11.05
C SER A 236 3.07 14.90 11.50
N VAL A 237 1.89 15.21 12.02
CA VAL A 237 0.85 14.24 12.39
C VAL A 237 -0.41 14.62 11.64
N ARG A 238 -0.89 13.71 10.77
CA ARG A 238 -1.95 13.95 9.79
C ARG A 238 -2.96 12.79 9.75
N TYR A 239 -4.06 12.95 9.02
CA TYR A 239 -5.07 11.93 8.73
C TYR A 239 -5.66 11.28 10.00
N PRO A 240 -6.25 12.06 10.92
CA PRO A 240 -6.87 11.48 12.11
C PRO A 240 -8.11 10.68 11.77
N PHE A 241 -8.27 9.53 12.44
CA PHE A 241 -9.50 8.74 12.45
C PHE A 241 -9.73 8.19 13.86
N ILE A 242 -10.91 8.41 14.42
CA ILE A 242 -11.29 7.92 15.76
C ILE A 242 -12.29 6.78 15.57
N MET A 243 -12.06 5.65 16.26
CA MET A 243 -13.00 4.53 16.31
C MET A 243 -14.29 4.91 17.04
N ASN A 244 -15.35 4.13 16.83
CA ASN A 244 -16.64 4.33 17.51
C ASN A 244 -16.56 4.17 19.02
N ASP A 245 -15.48 3.58 19.55
CA ASP A 245 -15.20 3.53 20.99
C ASP A 245 -14.86 4.90 21.60
N GLY A 246 -14.61 5.91 20.77
CA GLY A 246 -14.28 7.28 21.15
C GLY A 246 -12.91 7.45 21.82
N VAL A 247 -12.11 6.38 21.92
CA VAL A 247 -10.81 6.40 22.60
C VAL A 247 -9.64 5.92 21.74
N THR A 248 -9.89 5.12 20.72
CA THR A 248 -8.85 4.63 19.81
C THR A 248 -8.71 5.58 18.62
N VAL A 249 -7.50 6.10 18.41
CA VAL A 249 -7.17 7.00 17.29
C VAL A 249 -6.15 6.33 16.37
N TYR A 250 -6.40 6.42 15.07
CA TYR A 250 -5.44 6.15 14.01
C TYR A 250 -5.02 7.47 13.37
N PHE A 251 -3.78 7.56 12.96
CA PHE A 251 -3.23 8.74 12.29
C PHE A 251 -1.96 8.38 11.51
N ALA A 252 -1.51 9.26 10.64
CA ALA A 252 -0.24 9.14 9.94
C ALA A 252 0.78 10.15 10.47
N SER A 253 2.07 9.76 10.52
CA SER A 253 3.16 10.65 10.93
C SER A 253 4.46 10.30 10.21
N ASP A 254 5.23 11.32 9.83
CA ASP A 254 6.60 11.21 9.32
C ASP A 254 7.67 11.43 10.41
N GLY A 255 7.24 11.42 11.67
CA GLY A 255 8.12 11.58 12.83
C GLY A 255 8.83 10.31 13.25
N ASN A 256 9.19 10.24 14.52
CA ASN A 256 9.97 9.17 15.14
C ASN A 256 9.55 7.75 14.71
N GLU A 257 10.54 6.95 14.32
CA GLU A 257 10.37 5.55 13.92
C GLU A 257 9.63 5.32 12.59
N SER A 258 9.35 6.38 11.80
CA SER A 258 8.84 6.22 10.43
C SER A 258 9.85 5.47 9.56
N MET A 259 9.34 4.62 8.65
CA MET A 259 10.16 3.81 7.73
C MET A 259 10.60 4.59 6.49
N GLY A 260 9.80 5.55 6.05
CA GLY A 260 10.07 6.27 4.81
C GLY A 260 9.50 7.68 4.81
N GLY A 261 8.22 7.81 4.70
CA GLY A 261 7.47 9.05 4.75
C GLY A 261 6.47 9.05 5.91
N LEU A 262 5.22 9.30 5.59
CA LEU A 262 4.13 9.13 6.52
C LEU A 262 3.88 7.64 6.78
N ASP A 263 3.89 7.24 8.04
CA ASP A 263 3.53 5.90 8.50
C ASP A 263 2.28 5.96 9.39
N LEU A 264 1.52 4.89 9.42
CA LEU A 264 0.28 4.75 10.18
C LEU A 264 0.56 4.30 11.61
N TYR A 265 -0.06 4.97 12.55
CA TYR A 265 0.04 4.72 13.98
C TYR A 265 -1.35 4.56 14.60
N VAL A 266 -1.39 3.87 15.73
CA VAL A 266 -2.57 3.78 16.59
C VAL A 266 -2.20 4.21 18.01
N SER A 267 -3.11 4.91 18.68
CA SER A 267 -3.01 5.22 20.10
C SER A 267 -4.38 5.12 20.77
N ARG A 268 -4.38 5.12 22.09
CA ARG A 268 -5.60 5.10 22.90
C ARG A 268 -5.59 6.21 23.93
N PHE A 269 -6.73 6.88 24.07
CA PHE A 269 -6.91 7.90 25.08
C PHE A 269 -7.01 7.29 26.47
N ASN A 270 -6.18 7.74 27.39
CA ASN A 270 -6.23 7.35 28.78
C ASN A 270 -7.03 8.39 29.58
N THR A 271 -8.24 8.01 29.97
CA THR A 271 -9.18 8.88 30.70
C THR A 271 -8.67 9.28 32.08
N GLN A 272 -7.77 8.51 32.69
CA GLN A 272 -7.20 8.84 33.99
C GLN A 272 -6.15 9.96 33.92
N THR A 273 -5.38 9.98 32.84
CA THR A 273 -4.32 10.99 32.61
C THR A 273 -4.76 12.14 31.72
N GLY A 274 -5.89 12.01 31.02
CA GLY A 274 -6.36 12.98 30.04
C GLY A 274 -5.46 13.10 28.79
N ARG A 275 -4.69 12.05 28.47
CA ARG A 275 -3.72 12.05 27.35
C ARG A 275 -3.81 10.74 26.58
N PHE A 276 -3.44 10.78 25.30
CA PHE A 276 -3.20 9.58 24.52
C PHE A 276 -1.95 8.85 25.02
N LEU A 277 -1.97 7.52 24.95
CA LEU A 277 -0.81 6.68 25.23
C LEU A 277 0.26 6.87 24.15
N LYS A 278 1.48 6.36 24.41
CA LYS A 278 2.52 6.34 23.36
C LYS A 278 1.98 5.64 22.11
N PRO A 279 2.04 6.29 20.94
CA PRO A 279 1.60 5.68 19.68
C PRO A 279 2.36 4.40 19.35
N GLU A 280 1.64 3.42 18.83
CA GLU A 280 2.17 2.17 18.31
C GLU A 280 2.10 2.16 16.80
N HIS A 281 3.19 1.76 16.16
CA HIS A 281 3.30 1.61 14.71
C HIS A 281 2.45 0.42 14.23
N LEU A 282 1.66 0.59 13.16
CA LEU A 282 0.78 -0.49 12.67
C LEU A 282 1.55 -1.66 12.05
N ALA A 283 2.83 -1.49 11.76
CA ALA A 283 3.68 -2.44 11.07
C ALA A 283 3.18 -2.78 9.64
N MET A 284 3.86 -3.72 8.97
CA MET A 284 3.46 -4.18 7.63
C MET A 284 2.19 -5.05 7.68
N PRO A 285 1.40 -5.09 6.62
CA PRO A 285 1.57 -4.42 5.33
C PRO A 285 1.02 -2.98 5.29
N PHE A 286 0.49 -2.45 6.38
CA PHE A 286 -0.09 -1.11 6.42
C PHE A 286 0.98 -0.04 6.21
N ASN A 287 2.16 -0.21 6.82
CA ASN A 287 3.29 0.69 6.66
C ASN A 287 4.33 0.14 5.68
N SER A 288 5.05 1.05 5.02
CA SER A 288 6.05 0.75 4.00
C SER A 288 7.17 1.79 3.97
N GLU A 289 8.10 1.67 3.04
CA GLU A 289 9.15 2.68 2.78
C GLU A 289 8.64 3.92 2.01
N ALA A 290 7.35 3.94 1.64
CA ALA A 290 6.66 5.04 0.97
C ALA A 290 5.79 5.80 1.98
N ASN A 291 4.89 6.67 1.52
CA ASN A 291 3.90 7.27 2.40
C ASN A 291 2.67 6.38 2.49
N ASP A 292 2.20 6.18 3.71
CA ASP A 292 0.99 5.44 4.02
C ASP A 292 0.01 6.39 4.73
N TYR A 293 -1.22 6.45 4.20
CA TYR A 293 -2.19 7.47 4.56
C TYR A 293 -3.47 6.85 5.12
N LEU A 294 -4.17 7.61 5.94
CA LEU A 294 -5.59 7.48 6.23
C LEU A 294 -6.08 6.04 6.42
N TYR A 295 -5.95 5.54 7.63
CA TYR A 295 -6.46 4.23 8.03
C TYR A 295 -7.85 4.40 8.66
N VAL A 296 -8.85 3.76 8.08
CA VAL A 296 -10.25 3.88 8.50
C VAL A 296 -10.87 2.50 8.65
N ILE A 297 -11.71 2.33 9.67
CA ILE A 297 -12.50 1.10 9.90
C ILE A 297 -13.98 1.49 10.01
N ASP A 298 -14.80 0.92 9.16
CA ASP A 298 -16.24 0.89 9.29
C ASP A 298 -16.61 -0.39 10.07
N GLU A 299 -16.84 -0.25 11.37
CA GLU A 299 -17.12 -1.37 12.28
C GLU A 299 -18.46 -2.04 11.96
N THR A 300 -19.47 -1.25 11.55
CA THR A 300 -20.80 -1.72 11.21
C THR A 300 -20.80 -2.63 9.98
N ASN A 301 -20.06 -2.21 8.95
CA ASN A 301 -19.94 -2.97 7.71
C ASN A 301 -18.78 -3.99 7.74
N ASN A 302 -17.96 -3.99 8.81
CA ASN A 302 -16.77 -4.81 8.95
C ASN A 302 -15.85 -4.70 7.72
N LEU A 303 -15.54 -3.47 7.34
CA LEU A 303 -14.66 -3.10 6.25
C LEU A 303 -13.63 -2.08 6.74
N GLY A 304 -12.44 -2.12 6.17
CA GLY A 304 -11.39 -1.16 6.46
C GLY A 304 -10.73 -0.67 5.18
N TRP A 305 -10.20 0.55 5.22
CA TRP A 305 -9.48 1.18 4.12
C TRP A 305 -8.16 1.74 4.61
N PHE A 306 -7.15 1.73 3.76
CA PHE A 306 -5.97 2.57 3.89
C PHE A 306 -5.43 2.91 2.50
N ALA A 307 -4.71 4.00 2.39
CA ALA A 307 -4.08 4.42 1.15
C ALA A 307 -2.55 4.44 1.27
N THR A 308 -1.87 4.27 0.14
CA THR A 308 -0.41 4.32 0.06
C THR A 308 0.04 4.77 -1.31
N ASP A 309 1.16 5.49 -1.40
CA ASP A 309 1.77 5.83 -2.69
C ASP A 309 2.88 4.84 -3.11
N ARG A 310 3.04 3.73 -2.35
CA ARG A 310 4.00 2.67 -2.72
C ARG A 310 3.75 2.18 -4.15
N ARG A 311 4.80 2.18 -4.97
CA ARG A 311 4.75 1.76 -6.37
C ARG A 311 3.76 2.53 -7.25
N GLN A 312 3.35 3.73 -6.85
CA GLN A 312 2.49 4.59 -7.65
C GLN A 312 3.29 5.72 -8.30
N PRO A 313 2.85 6.22 -9.46
CA PRO A 313 3.38 7.46 -10.02
C PRO A 313 3.15 8.65 -9.08
N GLU A 314 3.98 9.68 -9.19
CA GLU A 314 3.79 10.91 -8.44
C GLU A 314 2.37 11.48 -8.63
N GLY A 315 1.73 11.87 -7.53
CA GLY A 315 0.35 12.38 -7.52
C GLY A 315 -0.75 11.31 -7.50
N TYR A 316 -0.40 10.02 -7.47
CA TYR A 316 -1.34 8.91 -7.36
C TYR A 316 -1.13 8.13 -6.08
N VAL A 317 -2.22 7.52 -5.61
CA VAL A 317 -2.23 6.60 -4.45
C VAL A 317 -3.04 5.36 -4.79
N CYS A 318 -2.73 4.26 -4.14
CA CYS A 318 -3.54 3.06 -4.15
C CYS A 318 -4.31 2.97 -2.83
N VAL A 319 -5.63 2.94 -2.90
CA VAL A 319 -6.51 2.69 -1.75
C VAL A 319 -6.82 1.20 -1.72
N TYR A 320 -6.51 0.56 -0.61
CA TYR A 320 -6.80 -0.85 -0.37
C TYR A 320 -8.01 -0.99 0.54
N VAL A 321 -8.89 -1.94 0.23
CA VAL A 321 -10.03 -2.33 1.08
C VAL A 321 -9.73 -3.68 1.70
N PHE A 322 -9.97 -3.83 3.01
CA PHE A 322 -9.65 -5.04 3.75
C PHE A 322 -10.75 -5.41 4.78
N ILE A 323 -10.67 -6.64 5.27
CA ILE A 323 -11.50 -7.10 6.38
C ILE A 323 -10.73 -6.87 7.67
N PRO A 324 -11.21 -6.02 8.60
CA PRO A 324 -10.58 -5.81 9.89
C PRO A 324 -10.56 -7.10 10.73
N ASN A 325 -9.44 -7.35 11.39
CA ASN A 325 -9.36 -8.45 12.36
C ASN A 325 -9.84 -7.96 13.73
N GLU A 326 -10.68 -8.69 14.42
CA GLU A 326 -11.09 -8.39 15.81
C GLU A 326 -9.89 -8.30 16.76
N ASN A 327 -8.89 -9.15 16.53
CA ASN A 327 -7.63 -9.14 17.25
C ASN A 327 -6.48 -9.16 16.26
N ARG A 328 -5.40 -8.45 16.58
CA ARG A 328 -4.20 -8.44 15.77
C ARG A 328 -3.68 -9.85 15.52
N GLN A 329 -3.62 -10.26 14.26
CA GLN A 329 -3.04 -11.52 13.82
C GLN A 329 -1.73 -11.22 13.07
N VAL A 330 -0.66 -11.94 13.40
CA VAL A 330 0.65 -11.81 12.75
C VAL A 330 1.08 -13.13 12.14
N TYR A 331 1.94 -13.05 11.12
CA TYR A 331 2.58 -14.23 10.57
C TYR A 331 3.61 -14.81 11.56
N ASN A 332 3.73 -16.14 11.60
CA ASN A 332 4.81 -16.79 12.35
C ASN A 332 6.10 -16.75 11.51
N TYR A 333 6.95 -15.77 11.75
CA TYR A 333 8.19 -15.59 10.98
C TYR A 333 9.17 -16.75 11.17
N GLU A 334 9.30 -17.30 12.38
CA GLU A 334 10.28 -18.35 12.71
C GLU A 334 9.93 -19.73 12.13
N GLY A 335 8.64 -19.99 11.93
CA GLY A 335 8.14 -21.29 11.44
C GLY A 335 7.41 -21.23 10.11
N GLY A 336 7.37 -20.07 9.47
CA GLY A 336 6.63 -19.81 8.23
C GLY A 336 7.55 -19.79 6.99
N ASP A 337 6.90 -19.67 5.84
CA ASP A 337 7.57 -19.35 4.58
C ASP A 337 7.96 -17.87 4.58
N THR A 338 9.24 -17.58 4.80
CA THR A 338 9.77 -16.21 4.87
C THR A 338 9.53 -15.44 3.58
N LEU A 339 9.61 -16.09 2.41
CA LEU A 339 9.33 -15.44 1.13
C LEU A 339 7.86 -15.01 1.03
N ALA A 340 6.93 -15.89 1.42
CA ALA A 340 5.51 -15.54 1.46
C ALA A 340 5.23 -14.41 2.45
N ILE A 341 5.92 -14.38 3.61
CA ILE A 341 5.79 -13.29 4.59
C ILE A 341 6.31 -11.97 4.01
N HIS A 342 7.47 -11.98 3.33
CA HIS A 342 8.02 -10.79 2.68
C HIS A 342 7.09 -10.25 1.58
N ARG A 343 6.46 -11.14 0.80
CA ARG A 343 5.47 -10.76 -0.21
C ARG A 343 4.21 -10.16 0.42
N ALA A 344 3.71 -10.76 1.50
CA ALA A 344 2.58 -10.24 2.26
C ALA A 344 2.90 -8.88 2.92
N ALA A 345 4.09 -8.74 3.51
CA ALA A 345 4.58 -7.49 4.10
C ALA A 345 4.58 -6.34 3.08
N ARG A 346 5.05 -6.61 1.88
CA ARG A 346 5.10 -5.63 0.78
C ARG A 346 3.80 -5.47 0.03
N LEU A 347 2.78 -6.25 0.35
CA LEU A 347 1.49 -6.26 -0.33
C LEU A 347 1.68 -6.43 -1.85
N MET A 348 2.39 -7.51 -2.24
CA MET A 348 2.72 -7.76 -3.65
C MET A 348 1.51 -8.13 -4.49
N SER A 349 0.49 -8.75 -3.88
CA SER A 349 -0.77 -9.10 -4.52
C SER A 349 -1.90 -9.18 -3.49
N VAL A 350 -3.02 -8.54 -3.80
CA VAL A 350 -4.25 -8.63 -3.02
C VAL A 350 -4.73 -10.10 -2.93
N SER A 351 -4.66 -10.84 -4.03
CA SER A 351 -5.14 -12.23 -4.10
C SER A 351 -4.37 -13.19 -3.19
N GLU A 352 -3.09 -12.93 -2.90
CA GLU A 352 -2.30 -13.76 -1.98
C GLU A 352 -2.79 -13.68 -0.52
N SER A 353 -3.48 -12.61 -0.16
CA SER A 353 -4.08 -12.44 1.17
C SER A 353 -5.41 -13.17 1.32
N GLN A 354 -6.05 -13.56 0.20
CA GLN A 354 -7.41 -14.10 0.14
C GLN A 354 -7.44 -15.61 0.39
N THR A 355 -7.25 -16.04 1.62
CA THR A 355 -7.22 -17.46 2.00
C THR A 355 -8.62 -18.07 2.19
N ASN A 356 -9.64 -17.24 2.47
CA ASN A 356 -11.04 -17.65 2.65
C ASN A 356 -11.94 -16.93 1.62
N MET A 357 -12.16 -17.58 0.48
CA MET A 357 -12.95 -17.01 -0.62
C MET A 357 -14.41 -16.72 -0.28
N ARG A 358 -14.98 -17.41 0.71
CA ARG A 358 -16.35 -17.12 1.17
C ARG A 358 -16.37 -15.77 1.88
N GLU A 359 -15.47 -15.55 2.80
CA GLU A 359 -15.33 -14.29 3.54
C GLU A 359 -15.06 -13.10 2.62
N VAL A 360 -14.18 -13.29 1.62
CA VAL A 360 -13.89 -12.29 0.57
C VAL A 360 -15.14 -11.92 -0.20
N ARG A 361 -15.94 -12.92 -0.62
CA ARG A 361 -17.20 -12.70 -1.34
C ARG A 361 -18.20 -11.93 -0.49
N ASP A 362 -18.40 -12.37 0.75
CA ASP A 362 -19.33 -11.72 1.67
C ASP A 362 -18.91 -10.27 1.96
N ALA A 363 -17.60 -9.99 2.07
CA ALA A 363 -17.07 -8.64 2.25
C ALA A 363 -17.23 -7.76 0.99
N ARG A 364 -16.99 -8.32 -0.20
CA ARG A 364 -17.23 -7.61 -1.47
C ARG A 364 -18.71 -7.28 -1.66
N GLN A 365 -19.60 -8.17 -1.24
CA GLN A 365 -21.04 -7.89 -1.26
C GLN A 365 -21.39 -6.74 -0.33
N ARG A 366 -20.84 -6.70 0.90
CA ARG A 366 -21.02 -5.56 1.82
C ARG A 366 -20.51 -4.26 1.20
N LEU A 367 -19.32 -4.27 0.60
CA LEU A 367 -18.76 -3.10 -0.09
C LEU A 367 -19.68 -2.63 -1.24
N THR A 368 -20.22 -3.54 -2.03
CA THR A 368 -21.14 -3.21 -3.14
C THR A 368 -22.42 -2.56 -2.61
N ILE A 369 -23.02 -3.13 -1.56
CA ILE A 369 -24.22 -2.57 -0.92
C ILE A 369 -23.94 -1.19 -0.33
N LEU A 370 -22.81 -1.05 0.35
CA LEU A 370 -22.38 0.22 0.94
C LEU A 370 -22.16 1.30 -0.13
N THR A 371 -21.45 0.98 -1.19
CA THR A 371 -21.25 1.88 -2.34
C THR A 371 -22.57 2.36 -2.91
N TYR A 372 -23.49 1.43 -3.10
CA TYR A 372 -24.82 1.74 -3.61
C TYR A 372 -25.57 2.72 -2.65
N ASN A 373 -25.64 2.40 -1.36
CA ASN A 373 -26.34 3.21 -0.37
C ASN A 373 -25.77 4.63 -0.25
N VAL A 374 -24.44 4.76 -0.28
CA VAL A 374 -23.76 6.07 -0.22
C VAL A 374 -24.05 6.89 -1.48
N THR A 375 -24.01 6.25 -2.66
CA THR A 375 -24.32 6.92 -3.93
C THR A 375 -25.79 7.39 -3.96
N GLU A 376 -26.74 6.53 -3.53
CA GLU A 376 -28.15 6.94 -3.43
C GLU A 376 -28.39 8.05 -2.41
N ASN A 377 -27.74 8.00 -1.25
CA ASN A 377 -27.89 9.05 -0.24
C ASN A 377 -27.32 10.39 -0.72
N ASN A 378 -26.24 10.38 -1.49
CA ASN A 378 -25.71 11.58 -2.14
C ASN A 378 -26.61 12.07 -3.28
N GLU A 379 -27.37 11.18 -3.92
CA GLU A 379 -28.34 11.50 -4.96
C GLU A 379 -29.73 11.83 -4.39
N LYS A 380 -30.03 11.55 -3.11
CA LYS A 380 -31.34 11.85 -2.46
C LYS A 380 -31.68 13.34 -2.39
N GLY A 381 -30.78 14.23 -2.80
CA GLY A 381 -31.08 15.64 -3.02
C GLY A 381 -31.56 15.98 -4.44
N THR A 382 -31.26 15.15 -5.44
CA THR A 382 -31.57 15.44 -6.86
C THR A 382 -31.57 14.17 -7.70
N PHE A 383 -32.73 13.52 -7.80
CA PHE A 383 -32.94 12.58 -8.90
C PHE A 383 -33.38 13.36 -10.14
N SER A 384 -33.11 12.83 -11.33
CA SER A 384 -33.66 13.31 -12.59
C SER A 384 -34.69 12.28 -13.06
N PHE A 385 -35.98 12.70 -13.06
CA PHE A 385 -37.07 11.87 -13.57
C PHE A 385 -37.97 12.68 -14.53
N LEU A 386 -37.89 12.32 -15.80
CA LEU A 386 -38.71 12.95 -16.86
C LEU A 386 -40.15 12.50 -16.76
N ILE A 387 -41.05 13.41 -16.52
CA ILE A 387 -42.50 13.20 -16.54
C ILE A 387 -42.99 13.25 -18.00
N ASP A 388 -42.60 14.31 -18.75
CA ASP A 388 -42.86 14.52 -20.15
C ASP A 388 -41.68 15.24 -20.82
N ASP A 389 -41.79 15.59 -22.12
CA ASP A 389 -40.72 16.24 -22.88
C ASP A 389 -40.28 17.61 -22.35
N PHE A 390 -41.01 18.19 -21.42
CA PHE A 390 -40.79 19.54 -20.88
C PHE A 390 -40.72 19.59 -19.35
N THR A 391 -41.04 18.47 -18.66
CA THR A 391 -41.16 18.42 -17.20
C THR A 391 -40.22 17.36 -16.64
N GLU A 392 -39.23 17.81 -15.89
CA GLU A 392 -38.26 16.97 -15.19
C GLU A 392 -38.38 17.25 -13.69
N TYR A 393 -38.47 16.18 -12.89
CA TYR A 393 -38.54 16.25 -11.44
C TYR A 393 -37.21 15.87 -10.83
N HIS A 394 -36.83 16.61 -9.79
CA HIS A 394 -35.55 16.41 -9.09
C HIS A 394 -35.72 16.08 -7.61
N ASP A 395 -36.95 16.30 -7.06
CA ASP A 395 -37.28 16.03 -5.66
C ASP A 395 -38.68 15.39 -5.56
N LEU A 396 -38.93 14.58 -4.51
CA LEU A 396 -40.24 13.99 -4.26
C LEU A 396 -41.33 15.02 -4.09
N SER A 397 -41.01 16.24 -3.61
CA SER A 397 -41.93 17.36 -3.50
C SER A 397 -42.36 17.95 -4.85
N ASP A 398 -41.67 17.62 -5.92
CA ASP A 398 -42.03 18.04 -7.28
C ASP A 398 -43.30 17.34 -7.77
N PHE A 399 -43.55 16.09 -7.31
CA PHE A 399 -44.77 15.37 -7.63
C PHE A 399 -46.02 16.09 -7.07
N LYS A 400 -46.96 16.34 -7.94
CA LYS A 400 -48.25 16.98 -7.57
C LYS A 400 -49.29 15.94 -7.19
N ASN A 401 -49.11 14.71 -7.62
CA ASN A 401 -49.94 13.57 -7.24
C ASN A 401 -49.22 12.67 -6.21
N ASN A 402 -49.80 12.53 -5.03
CA ASN A 402 -49.25 11.75 -3.94
C ASN A 402 -49.16 10.23 -4.29
N GLU A 403 -50.04 9.72 -5.17
CA GLU A 403 -49.98 8.34 -5.65
C GLU A 403 -48.79 8.12 -6.58
N ALA A 404 -48.52 9.09 -7.49
CA ALA A 404 -47.35 9.05 -8.36
C ALA A 404 -46.03 9.10 -7.56
N ALA A 405 -45.96 9.95 -6.53
CA ALA A 405 -44.81 10.02 -5.61
C ALA A 405 -44.56 8.67 -4.89
N GLN A 406 -45.62 8.01 -4.37
CA GLN A 406 -45.51 6.70 -3.74
C GLN A 406 -45.10 5.60 -4.75
N GLN A 407 -45.61 5.65 -5.99
CA GLN A 407 -45.22 4.73 -7.05
C GLN A 407 -43.74 4.94 -7.40
N PHE A 408 -43.28 6.20 -7.43
CA PHE A 408 -41.90 6.54 -7.70
C PHE A 408 -40.95 5.98 -6.61
N THR A 409 -41.27 6.11 -5.34
CA THR A 409 -40.51 5.53 -4.24
C THR A 409 -40.36 4.00 -4.40
N ARG A 410 -41.49 3.31 -4.71
CA ARG A 410 -41.43 1.83 -4.97
C ARG A 410 -40.67 1.47 -6.22
N TRP A 411 -40.67 2.32 -7.22
CA TRP A 411 -39.89 2.14 -8.44
C TRP A 411 -38.41 2.27 -8.15
N GLN A 412 -37.99 3.22 -7.32
CA GLN A 412 -36.62 3.36 -6.86
C GLN A 412 -36.17 2.10 -6.10
N GLU A 413 -36.97 1.59 -5.16
CA GLU A 413 -36.69 0.35 -4.42
C GLU A 413 -36.52 -0.85 -5.36
N LEU A 414 -37.40 -0.99 -6.38
CA LEU A 414 -37.31 -2.07 -7.36
C LEU A 414 -36.09 -1.93 -8.28
N LYS A 415 -35.77 -0.71 -8.70
CA LYS A 415 -34.58 -0.42 -9.51
C LYS A 415 -33.31 -0.78 -8.75
N HIS A 416 -33.26 -0.50 -7.47
CA HIS A 416 -32.18 -0.88 -6.57
C HIS A 416 -32.03 -2.39 -6.51
N LYS A 417 -33.13 -3.11 -6.24
CA LYS A 417 -33.10 -4.55 -6.20
C LYS A 417 -32.56 -5.15 -7.50
N TYR A 418 -33.02 -4.67 -8.63
CA TYR A 418 -32.54 -5.08 -9.96
C TYR A 418 -31.04 -4.85 -10.14
N GLN A 419 -30.51 -3.72 -9.70
CA GLN A 419 -29.07 -3.44 -9.80
C GLN A 419 -28.25 -4.43 -8.97
N THR A 420 -28.70 -4.74 -7.75
CA THR A 420 -28.07 -5.72 -6.87
C THR A 420 -28.11 -7.13 -7.47
N ASP A 421 -29.27 -7.56 -7.98
CA ASP A 421 -29.45 -8.90 -8.55
C ASP A 421 -28.74 -9.01 -9.92
N SER A 422 -28.66 -7.93 -10.69
CA SER A 422 -27.90 -7.86 -11.95
C SER A 422 -26.38 -7.99 -11.72
N ALA A 423 -25.86 -7.32 -10.70
CA ALA A 423 -24.45 -7.45 -10.31
C ALA A 423 -24.13 -8.87 -9.82
N ARG A 424 -25.02 -9.46 -9.00
CA ARG A 424 -24.92 -10.85 -8.55
C ARG A 424 -24.96 -11.83 -9.72
N LEU A 425 -25.86 -11.62 -10.68
CA LEU A 425 -25.96 -12.41 -11.89
C LEU A 425 -24.68 -12.37 -12.72
N GLN A 426 -24.10 -11.19 -12.90
CA GLN A 426 -22.84 -11.06 -13.62
C GLN A 426 -21.70 -11.82 -12.92
N GLN A 427 -21.60 -11.71 -11.62
CA GLN A 427 -20.61 -12.45 -10.84
C GLN A 427 -20.80 -13.98 -10.98
N GLN A 428 -22.05 -14.47 -10.87
CA GLN A 428 -22.32 -15.89 -11.04
C GLN A 428 -22.04 -16.41 -12.45
N ARG A 429 -22.23 -15.59 -13.47
CA ARG A 429 -21.83 -15.90 -14.86
C ARG A 429 -20.33 -16.03 -15.01
N ASP A 430 -19.55 -15.15 -14.37
CA ASP A 430 -18.09 -15.19 -14.40
C ASP A 430 -17.57 -16.44 -13.68
N GLU A 431 -18.13 -16.76 -12.49
CA GLU A 431 -17.81 -17.99 -11.77
C GLU A 431 -18.17 -19.24 -12.59
N TYR A 432 -19.35 -19.27 -13.21
CA TYR A 432 -19.80 -20.36 -14.06
C TYR A 432 -18.86 -20.54 -15.28
N SER A 433 -18.39 -19.47 -15.86
CA SER A 433 -17.49 -19.53 -17.03
C SER A 433 -16.19 -20.27 -16.70
N GLN A 434 -15.66 -20.08 -15.49
CA GLN A 434 -14.38 -20.63 -15.01
C GLN A 434 -14.52 -21.99 -14.31
N ALA A 435 -15.75 -22.43 -14.02
CA ALA A 435 -16.01 -23.64 -13.24
C ALA A 435 -15.77 -24.94 -14.05
N SER A 436 -15.43 -26.03 -13.35
CA SER A 436 -15.35 -27.37 -13.91
C SER A 436 -16.74 -27.89 -14.33
N ALA A 437 -16.80 -28.92 -15.18
CA ALA A 437 -18.05 -29.48 -15.68
C ALA A 437 -19.02 -29.93 -14.54
N GLN A 438 -18.50 -30.44 -13.44
CA GLN A 438 -19.30 -30.86 -12.28
C GLN A 438 -19.86 -29.65 -11.51
N GLN A 439 -19.07 -28.60 -11.33
CA GLN A 439 -19.52 -27.36 -10.71
C GLN A 439 -20.53 -26.61 -11.57
N LYS A 440 -20.33 -26.55 -12.91
CA LYS A 440 -21.29 -26.00 -13.86
C LYS A 440 -22.65 -26.66 -13.76
N ALA A 441 -22.68 -27.96 -13.63
CA ALA A 441 -23.94 -28.70 -13.48
C ALA A 441 -24.68 -28.35 -12.18
N ALA A 442 -23.93 -28.08 -11.09
CA ALA A 442 -24.51 -27.70 -9.80
C ALA A 442 -25.03 -26.26 -9.77
N MET A 443 -24.37 -25.34 -10.49
CA MET A 443 -24.72 -23.91 -10.50
C MET A 443 -25.82 -23.54 -11.49
N LYS A 444 -26.04 -24.37 -12.51
CA LYS A 444 -26.89 -24.07 -13.66
C LYS A 444 -28.29 -23.62 -13.28
N ASP A 445 -28.97 -24.37 -12.43
CA ASP A 445 -30.38 -24.12 -12.11
C ASP A 445 -30.56 -22.82 -11.30
N GLU A 446 -29.63 -22.53 -10.39
CA GLU A 446 -29.63 -21.28 -9.61
C GLU A 446 -29.32 -20.07 -10.53
N LEU A 447 -28.37 -20.22 -11.44
CA LEU A 447 -28.03 -19.16 -12.40
C LEU A 447 -29.20 -18.82 -13.32
N LEU A 448 -29.87 -19.83 -13.89
CA LEU A 448 -31.03 -19.63 -14.76
C LEU A 448 -32.19 -18.97 -13.99
N LYS A 449 -32.41 -19.37 -12.73
CA LYS A 449 -33.45 -18.75 -11.91
C LYS A 449 -33.17 -17.28 -11.65
N LEU A 450 -31.91 -16.92 -11.33
CA LEU A 450 -31.52 -15.53 -11.14
C LEU A 450 -31.62 -14.71 -12.44
N GLU A 451 -31.31 -15.32 -13.61
CA GLU A 451 -31.51 -14.70 -14.92
C GLU A 451 -32.99 -14.36 -15.18
N ASP A 452 -33.90 -15.32 -14.90
CA ASP A 452 -35.33 -15.11 -15.06
C ASP A 452 -35.87 -14.04 -14.10
N GLU A 453 -35.46 -14.07 -12.83
CA GLU A 453 -35.84 -13.07 -11.83
C GLU A 453 -35.38 -11.68 -12.23
N THR A 454 -34.13 -11.50 -12.64
CA THR A 454 -33.56 -10.23 -13.07
C THR A 454 -34.28 -9.69 -14.33
N LEU A 455 -34.62 -10.56 -15.27
CA LEU A 455 -35.37 -10.16 -16.48
C LEU A 455 -36.81 -9.71 -16.15
N GLU A 456 -37.46 -10.35 -15.18
CA GLU A 456 -38.80 -9.93 -14.72
C GLU A 456 -38.74 -8.58 -13.98
N GLU A 457 -37.73 -8.34 -13.19
CA GLU A 457 -37.50 -7.04 -12.52
C GLU A 457 -37.33 -5.92 -13.53
N GLU A 458 -36.51 -6.09 -14.56
CA GLU A 458 -36.31 -5.12 -15.64
C GLU A 458 -37.63 -4.75 -16.31
N ARG A 459 -38.47 -5.75 -16.64
CA ARG A 459 -39.78 -5.52 -17.22
C ARG A 459 -40.73 -4.75 -16.30
N ARG A 460 -40.67 -5.06 -14.99
CA ARG A 460 -41.49 -4.38 -13.99
C ARG A 460 -41.07 -2.93 -13.81
N ILE A 461 -39.76 -2.65 -13.81
CA ILE A 461 -39.20 -1.30 -13.75
C ILE A 461 -39.72 -0.44 -14.91
N ALA A 462 -39.58 -0.92 -16.13
CA ALA A 462 -40.06 -0.21 -17.33
C ALA A 462 -41.57 0.06 -17.29
N LYS A 463 -42.35 -0.91 -16.80
CA LYS A 463 -43.80 -0.72 -16.65
C LYS A 463 -44.13 0.32 -15.58
N MET A 464 -43.53 0.24 -14.41
CA MET A 464 -43.77 1.19 -13.30
C MET A 464 -43.39 2.61 -13.71
N GLU A 465 -42.30 2.81 -14.44
CA GLU A 465 -41.86 4.10 -14.95
C GLU A 465 -42.96 4.74 -15.83
N ASN A 466 -43.57 3.98 -16.71
CA ASN A 466 -44.70 4.46 -17.53
C ASN A 466 -45.98 4.73 -16.70
N ASP A 467 -46.27 3.89 -15.72
CA ASP A 467 -47.42 4.05 -14.82
C ASP A 467 -47.28 5.34 -13.99
N ILE A 468 -46.11 5.65 -13.47
CA ILE A 468 -45.80 6.87 -12.73
C ILE A 468 -46.03 8.10 -13.58
N ARG A 469 -45.45 8.16 -14.79
CA ARG A 469 -45.62 9.25 -15.73
C ARG A 469 -47.11 9.46 -16.06
N THR A 470 -47.81 8.38 -16.39
CA THR A 470 -49.21 8.43 -16.73
C THR A 470 -50.07 8.95 -15.56
N THR A 471 -49.77 8.51 -14.33
CA THR A 471 -50.50 8.94 -13.11
C THR A 471 -50.28 10.42 -12.85
N GLU A 472 -49.07 10.92 -12.97
CA GLU A 472 -48.72 12.33 -12.75
C GLU A 472 -49.32 13.24 -13.85
N ILE A 473 -49.12 12.88 -15.13
CA ILE A 473 -49.66 13.63 -16.28
C ILE A 473 -51.18 13.74 -16.21
N ASN A 474 -51.86 12.65 -15.87
CA ASN A 474 -53.34 12.68 -15.72
C ASN A 474 -53.80 13.59 -14.59
N TYR A 475 -53.00 13.82 -13.57
CA TYR A 475 -53.29 14.76 -12.49
C TYR A 475 -53.02 16.19 -12.92
N LEU A 476 -51.91 16.45 -13.62
CA LEU A 476 -51.54 17.77 -14.11
C LEU A 476 -52.54 18.34 -15.17
N ASN A 477 -53.23 17.45 -15.90
CA ASN A 477 -54.20 17.81 -16.92
C ASN A 477 -55.64 17.95 -16.41
N ARG A 478 -55.85 17.87 -15.09
CA ARG A 478 -57.16 18.11 -14.42
C ARG A 478 -57.27 19.54 -13.94
#